data_d28ed55e7f734f53b9e0aa0d316365ab
#
_entry.id   d28ed55e7f734f53b9e0aa0d316365ab
#
_cell.length_a   1.000
_cell.length_b   1.000
_cell.length_c   1.000
_cell.angle_alpha   90.00
_cell.angle_beta   90.00
_cell.angle_gamma   90.00
#
_symmetry.space_group_name_H-M   'P 1'
#
loop_
_entity.id
_entity.type
_entity.pdbx_description
1 polymer ?
#
loop_
_entity_poly.entity_id
_entity_poly.type
_entity_poly.pdbx_seq_one_letter_code
_entity_poly.pdbx_strand_id
1 'polypeptide(L)'
;MGKFIDRFNDYSCIEKNDTSDIAYLSHYTSNVKALSNICSGEFWATDIKDFGDKCEGKLILQRINEIISKINIFSDEQNQQISNLIGNDEKIEKFISEHRSAVLSMCLNTDSAYLWNNYAKENGYNIIFDKNIFVDSLSFFTASGEKKDKSYISYAKIVYNTNKQIEIIEKEINELVAEKEAGFDEIIKIEYILDHLMYVGNFYKQEYDSENEYKNEQEYRFVINTAVPQGNYTEIEKIIPVYYYNDINKKHYNILKFDRRAIKTIVCNSKKAKKNVENIISDIPIVLRQMLL
;
A
#
# COMPACT_ATOMS: atom_id res chain seq x y z
N MET A 1 10.55 -15.60 -21.85
CA MET A 1 9.89 -14.45 -21.22
C MET A 1 10.63 -13.21 -21.66
N GLY A 2 9.94 -12.15 -22.04
CA GLY A 2 10.59 -10.94 -22.48
C GLY A 2 11.11 -10.13 -21.30
N LYS A 3 12.28 -9.53 -21.47
CA LYS A 3 12.98 -8.80 -20.40
C LYS A 3 12.15 -7.65 -19.81
N PHE A 4 11.36 -6.97 -20.66
CA PHE A 4 10.51 -5.86 -20.22
C PHE A 4 9.43 -6.34 -19.23
N ILE A 5 8.75 -7.44 -19.54
CA ILE A 5 7.68 -8.00 -18.69
C ILE A 5 8.25 -8.55 -17.36
N ASP A 6 9.41 -9.21 -17.42
CA ASP A 6 10.09 -9.66 -16.20
C ASP A 6 10.46 -8.45 -15.32
N ARG A 7 10.91 -7.34 -15.91
CA ARG A 7 11.24 -6.10 -15.20
C ARG A 7 10.00 -5.38 -14.68
N PHE A 8 8.91 -5.35 -15.45
CA PHE A 8 7.64 -4.77 -15.02
C PHE A 8 7.09 -5.44 -13.75
N ASN A 9 7.33 -6.74 -13.56
CA ASN A 9 6.95 -7.49 -12.37
C ASN A 9 8.00 -7.48 -11.26
N ASP A 10 9.17 -6.89 -11.50
CA ASP A 10 10.24 -6.79 -10.51
C ASP A 10 10.03 -5.58 -9.61
N TYR A 11 9.36 -5.79 -8.49
CA TYR A 11 9.20 -4.78 -7.42
C TYR A 11 10.35 -4.78 -6.42
N SER A 12 11.51 -5.29 -6.78
CA SER A 12 12.70 -5.36 -5.91
C SER A 12 13.18 -3.99 -5.44
N CYS A 13 12.87 -2.92 -6.16
CA CYS A 13 13.11 -1.54 -5.72
C CYS A 13 12.34 -1.20 -4.44
N ILE A 14 11.18 -1.82 -4.21
CA ILE A 14 10.37 -1.70 -3.00
C ILE A 14 10.90 -2.66 -1.94
N GLU A 15 11.11 -3.93 -2.29
CA GLU A 15 11.47 -5.01 -1.38
C GLU A 15 12.86 -4.83 -0.75
N LYS A 16 13.83 -4.24 -1.46
CA LYS A 16 15.17 -3.93 -0.93
C LYS A 16 15.17 -3.00 0.28
N ASN A 17 14.07 -2.31 0.54
CA ASN A 17 13.87 -1.55 1.77
C ASN A 17 13.25 -2.40 2.90
N ASP A 18 12.89 -3.65 2.63
CA ASP A 18 12.47 -4.58 3.66
C ASP A 18 13.70 -5.18 4.33
N THR A 19 13.91 -4.85 5.60
CA THR A 19 14.94 -5.48 6.41
C THR A 19 14.35 -6.72 7.05
N SER A 20 15.05 -7.84 6.92
CA SER A 20 14.73 -9.13 7.57
C SER A 20 14.56 -9.04 9.09
N ASP A 21 14.95 -7.90 9.69
CA ASP A 21 14.98 -7.68 11.14
C ASP A 21 13.63 -7.27 11.75
N ILE A 22 12.59 -7.08 10.92
CA ILE A 22 11.25 -6.74 11.42
C ILE A 22 10.55 -8.01 11.90
N ALA A 23 10.45 -8.17 13.22
CA ALA A 23 9.76 -9.30 13.83
C ALA A 23 8.25 -9.04 14.00
N TYR A 24 7.87 -7.79 14.25
CA TYR A 24 6.51 -7.41 14.62
C TYR A 24 6.00 -6.22 13.81
N LEU A 25 4.69 -6.22 13.55
CA LEU A 25 3.94 -5.11 13.00
C LEU A 25 2.83 -4.70 13.97
N SER A 26 2.44 -3.44 13.92
CA SER A 26 1.41 -2.88 14.78
C SER A 26 0.29 -2.22 13.98
N HIS A 27 -0.93 -2.31 14.50
CA HIS A 27 -2.06 -1.56 13.97
C HIS A 27 -2.81 -0.84 15.09
N TYR A 28 -2.85 0.49 15.00
CA TYR A 28 -3.48 1.36 15.99
C TYR A 28 -4.90 1.72 15.55
N THR A 29 -5.88 1.53 16.44
CA THR A 29 -7.27 1.87 16.14
C THR A 29 -8.05 2.21 17.40
N SER A 30 -9.01 3.12 17.29
CA SER A 30 -10.04 3.36 18.32
C SER A 30 -11.38 2.69 17.98
N ASN A 31 -11.47 2.04 16.83
CA ASN A 31 -12.71 1.46 16.30
C ASN A 31 -12.89 0.01 16.75
N VAL A 32 -13.89 -0.22 17.62
CA VAL A 32 -14.24 -1.56 18.15
C VAL A 32 -14.65 -2.54 17.04
N LYS A 33 -15.34 -2.06 15.99
CA LYS A 33 -15.73 -2.93 14.86
C LYS A 33 -14.53 -3.37 14.06
N ALA A 34 -13.57 -2.45 13.82
CA ALA A 34 -12.29 -2.81 13.17
C ALA A 34 -11.53 -3.83 14.01
N LEU A 35 -11.43 -3.63 15.32
CA LEU A 35 -10.84 -4.59 16.25
C LEU A 35 -11.50 -5.97 16.14
N SER A 36 -12.84 -6.05 16.13
CA SER A 36 -13.59 -7.30 16.01
C SER A 36 -13.27 -8.03 14.70
N ASN A 37 -13.24 -7.32 13.57
CA ASN A 37 -12.87 -7.90 12.28
C ASN A 37 -11.44 -8.43 12.30
N ILE A 38 -10.50 -7.65 12.84
CA ILE A 38 -9.09 -8.06 12.96
C ILE A 38 -8.99 -9.34 13.82
N CYS A 39 -9.70 -9.38 14.94
CA CYS A 39 -9.74 -10.58 15.81
C CYS A 39 -10.37 -11.80 15.14
N SER A 40 -11.16 -11.62 14.08
CA SER A 40 -11.68 -12.71 13.26
C SER A 40 -10.79 -13.10 12.07
N GLY A 41 -9.63 -12.45 11.91
CA GLY A 41 -8.69 -12.72 10.82
C GLY A 41 -8.96 -11.92 9.55
N GLU A 42 -9.57 -10.74 9.66
CA GLU A 42 -9.92 -9.90 8.52
C GLU A 42 -9.40 -8.47 8.70
N PHE A 43 -8.69 -7.95 7.69
CA PHE A 43 -8.34 -6.55 7.55
C PHE A 43 -9.05 -5.91 6.37
N TRP A 44 -9.33 -4.62 6.49
CA TRP A 44 -9.86 -3.81 5.41
C TRP A 44 -8.73 -3.00 4.77
N ALA A 45 -8.31 -3.43 3.58
CA ALA A 45 -7.41 -2.67 2.73
C ALA A 45 -8.22 -1.60 1.98
N THR A 46 -7.95 -0.34 2.26
CA THR A 46 -8.70 0.80 1.70
C THR A 46 -8.25 1.08 0.27
N ASP A 47 -9.20 1.41 -0.60
CA ASP A 47 -8.88 1.91 -1.94
C ASP A 47 -8.12 3.24 -1.84
N ILE A 48 -7.00 3.35 -2.53
CA ILE A 48 -6.12 4.53 -2.45
C ILE A 48 -6.83 5.83 -2.81
N LYS A 49 -7.80 5.79 -3.74
CA LYS A 49 -8.61 6.97 -4.12
C LYS A 49 -9.46 7.52 -2.97
N ASP A 50 -9.75 6.69 -1.97
CA ASP A 50 -10.59 7.04 -0.82
C ASP A 50 -9.75 7.40 0.42
N PHE A 51 -8.43 7.53 0.27
CA PHE A 51 -7.56 7.98 1.37
C PHE A 51 -7.87 9.44 1.74
N GLY A 52 -7.71 9.74 3.04
CA GLY A 52 -7.95 11.10 3.55
C GLY A 52 -6.86 12.10 3.13
N ASP A 53 -5.66 11.64 2.90
CA ASP A 53 -4.57 12.44 2.35
C ASP A 53 -4.74 12.58 0.84
N LYS A 54 -5.09 13.79 0.39
CA LYS A 54 -5.30 14.10 -1.02
C LYS A 54 -4.03 13.99 -1.87
N CYS A 55 -2.86 13.94 -1.24
CA CYS A 55 -1.57 13.80 -1.93
C CYS A 55 -1.23 12.32 -2.19
N GLU A 56 -1.81 11.38 -1.42
CA GLU A 56 -1.58 9.95 -1.65
C GLU A 56 -2.12 9.52 -3.02
N GLY A 57 -1.34 8.75 -3.74
CA GLY A 57 -1.61 8.35 -5.12
C GLY A 57 -1.28 9.42 -6.17
N LYS A 58 -1.43 10.72 -5.85
CA LYS A 58 -1.07 11.82 -6.79
C LYS A 58 0.42 12.12 -6.78
N LEU A 59 1.06 12.03 -5.62
CA LEU A 59 2.44 12.44 -5.40
C LEU A 59 3.41 11.78 -6.38
N ILE A 60 3.26 10.49 -6.61
CA ILE A 60 4.12 9.75 -7.55
C ILE A 60 3.94 10.26 -8.98
N LEU A 61 2.70 10.44 -9.45
CA LEU A 61 2.42 10.86 -10.81
C LEU A 61 2.86 12.31 -11.07
N GLN A 62 2.75 13.20 -10.07
CA GLN A 62 3.29 14.55 -10.14
C GLN A 62 4.83 14.53 -10.24
N ARG A 63 5.49 13.69 -9.44
CA ARG A 63 6.96 13.50 -9.52
C ARG A 63 7.40 12.90 -10.83
N ILE A 64 6.66 11.94 -11.37
CA ILE A 64 6.94 11.36 -12.70
C ILE A 64 6.92 12.47 -13.75
N ASN A 65 5.91 13.35 -13.75
CA ASN A 65 5.84 14.48 -14.67
C ASN A 65 7.05 15.41 -14.53
N GLU A 66 7.45 15.74 -13.30
CA GLU A 66 8.63 16.58 -13.03
C GLU A 66 9.93 15.93 -13.54
N ILE A 67 10.09 14.63 -13.33
CA ILE A 67 11.27 13.87 -13.75
C ILE A 67 11.30 13.79 -15.28
N ILE A 68 10.21 13.36 -15.91
CA ILE A 68 10.11 13.21 -17.37
C ILE A 68 10.41 14.53 -18.09
N SER A 69 9.95 15.66 -17.54
CA SER A 69 10.24 16.97 -18.11
C SER A 69 11.73 17.36 -18.11
N LYS A 70 12.55 16.69 -17.27
CA LYS A 70 13.99 16.96 -17.12
C LYS A 70 14.87 15.95 -17.86
N ILE A 71 14.37 14.75 -18.09
CA ILE A 71 15.11 13.65 -18.75
C ILE A 71 14.64 13.57 -20.22
N ASN A 72 15.58 13.59 -21.14
CA ASN A 72 15.29 13.53 -22.59
C ASN A 72 15.46 12.08 -23.10
N ILE A 73 14.69 11.13 -22.55
CA ILE A 73 14.76 9.71 -22.91
C ILE A 73 13.57 9.23 -23.73
N PHE A 74 12.47 10.00 -23.71
CA PHE A 74 11.26 9.69 -24.44
C PHE A 74 11.21 10.44 -25.77
N SER A 75 10.62 9.82 -26.82
CA SER A 75 10.30 10.48 -28.07
C SER A 75 9.20 11.53 -27.87
N ASP A 76 9.04 12.43 -28.84
CA ASP A 76 7.95 13.43 -28.82
C ASP A 76 6.57 12.76 -28.73
N GLU A 77 6.40 11.63 -29.39
CA GLU A 77 5.15 10.85 -29.41
C GLU A 77 4.88 10.22 -28.04
N GLN A 78 5.90 9.66 -27.37
CA GLN A 78 5.83 9.14 -26.02
C GLN A 78 5.55 10.26 -25.00
N ASN A 79 6.22 11.41 -25.12
CA ASN A 79 5.95 12.58 -24.28
C ASN A 79 4.51 13.09 -24.42
N GLN A 80 3.98 13.09 -25.65
CA GLN A 80 2.58 13.43 -25.88
C GLN A 80 1.63 12.44 -25.23
N GLN A 81 1.93 11.14 -25.28
CA GLN A 81 1.14 10.10 -24.61
C GLN A 81 1.14 10.28 -23.09
N ILE A 82 2.31 10.50 -22.48
CA ILE A 82 2.44 10.78 -21.06
C ILE A 82 1.60 12.01 -20.66
N SER A 83 1.72 13.10 -21.43
CA SER A 83 0.93 14.32 -21.20
C SER A 83 -0.58 14.08 -21.35
N ASN A 84 -0.98 13.17 -22.22
CA ASN A 84 -2.39 12.80 -22.36
C ASN A 84 -2.91 12.01 -21.16
N LEU A 85 -2.07 11.19 -20.53
CA LEU A 85 -2.44 10.34 -19.40
C LEU A 85 -2.35 11.05 -18.04
N ILE A 86 -1.28 11.83 -17.81
CA ILE A 86 -0.98 12.41 -16.49
C ILE A 86 -0.53 13.88 -16.54
N GLY A 87 -0.74 14.60 -17.62
CA GLY A 87 -0.19 15.95 -17.83
C GLY A 87 -0.81 17.07 -16.97
N ASN A 88 -1.89 16.81 -16.21
CA ASN A 88 -2.48 17.75 -15.27
C ASN A 88 -3.26 16.99 -14.18
N ASP A 89 -3.72 17.71 -13.14
CA ASP A 89 -4.39 17.11 -11.98
C ASP A 89 -5.66 16.33 -12.34
N GLU A 90 -6.47 16.80 -13.30
CA GLU A 90 -7.69 16.12 -13.74
C GLU A 90 -7.36 14.76 -14.38
N LYS A 91 -6.34 14.73 -15.24
CA LYS A 91 -5.85 13.51 -15.87
C LYS A 91 -5.25 12.55 -14.87
N ILE A 92 -4.48 13.06 -13.92
CA ILE A 92 -3.93 12.28 -12.80
C ILE A 92 -5.06 11.64 -11.98
N GLU A 93 -6.09 12.39 -11.61
CA GLU A 93 -7.25 11.86 -10.89
C GLU A 93 -7.99 10.77 -11.68
N LYS A 94 -8.15 10.97 -12.97
CA LYS A 94 -8.73 9.97 -13.85
C LYS A 94 -7.86 8.71 -13.89
N PHE A 95 -6.55 8.86 -14.10
CA PHE A 95 -5.60 7.74 -14.14
C PHE A 95 -5.67 6.92 -12.85
N ILE A 96 -5.62 7.56 -11.68
CA ILE A 96 -5.75 6.90 -10.37
C ILE A 96 -7.09 6.15 -10.25
N SER A 97 -8.18 6.71 -10.77
CA SER A 97 -9.50 6.07 -10.70
C SER A 97 -9.61 4.81 -11.55
N GLU A 98 -8.84 4.73 -12.63
CA GLU A 98 -8.78 3.59 -13.54
C GLU A 98 -7.79 2.50 -13.05
N HIS A 99 -6.77 2.89 -12.27
CA HIS A 99 -5.70 2.03 -11.75
C HIS A 99 -5.78 1.90 -10.23
N ARG A 100 -6.88 1.31 -9.74
CA ARG A 100 -7.19 1.21 -8.32
C ARG A 100 -6.22 0.26 -7.60
N SER A 101 -5.77 0.67 -6.43
CA SER A 101 -4.99 -0.17 -5.51
C SER A 101 -5.70 -0.24 -4.15
N ALA A 102 -5.71 -1.40 -3.53
CA ALA A 102 -6.18 -1.57 -2.15
C ALA A 102 -4.96 -1.66 -1.23
N VAL A 103 -4.93 -0.79 -0.24
CA VAL A 103 -3.76 -0.58 0.64
C VAL A 103 -4.15 -0.82 2.09
N LEU A 104 -3.36 -1.65 2.78
CA LEU A 104 -3.39 -1.80 4.23
C LEU A 104 -2.13 -1.18 4.83
N SER A 105 -2.32 -0.23 5.74
CA SER A 105 -1.25 0.44 6.48
C SER A 105 -1.08 -0.16 7.87
N MET A 106 0.14 -0.53 8.20
CA MET A 106 0.58 -0.96 9.53
C MET A 106 1.76 -0.10 9.97
N CYS A 107 2.24 -0.29 11.18
CA CYS A 107 3.34 0.47 11.77
C CYS A 107 4.45 -0.47 12.25
N LEU A 108 5.70 -0.02 12.12
CA LEU A 108 6.88 -0.74 12.63
C LEU A 108 7.09 -0.54 14.14
N ASN A 109 6.56 0.56 14.69
CA ASN A 109 6.73 0.89 16.10
C ASN A 109 5.57 0.33 16.94
N THR A 110 5.90 -0.53 17.88
CA THR A 110 4.92 -1.20 18.77
C THR A 110 4.43 -0.34 19.94
N ASP A 111 5.05 0.83 20.20
CA ASP A 111 4.60 1.80 21.22
C ASP A 111 4.86 3.24 20.78
N SER A 112 4.28 3.66 19.66
CA SER A 112 4.40 5.03 19.14
C SER A 112 3.46 5.97 19.88
N ALA A 113 4.00 6.95 20.61
CA ALA A 113 3.21 8.00 21.25
C ALA A 113 2.39 8.80 20.21
N TYR A 114 2.95 9.04 19.04
CA TYR A 114 2.27 9.72 17.93
C TYR A 114 1.01 8.94 17.50
N LEU A 115 1.13 7.62 17.28
CA LEU A 115 0.00 6.78 16.83
C LEU A 115 -1.04 6.55 17.93
N TRP A 116 -0.61 6.49 19.18
CA TRP A 116 -1.55 6.45 20.31
C TRP A 116 -2.43 7.71 20.34
N ASN A 117 -1.84 8.89 20.14
CA ASN A 117 -2.56 10.16 20.19
C ASN A 117 -3.47 10.38 18.98
N ASN A 118 -3.01 10.01 17.78
CA ASN A 118 -3.74 10.32 16.55
C ASN A 118 -4.74 9.25 16.14
N TYR A 119 -4.44 7.96 16.37
CA TYR A 119 -5.25 6.84 15.87
C TYR A 119 -5.97 6.07 16.97
N ALA A 120 -5.28 5.64 18.02
CA ALA A 120 -5.89 4.86 19.09
C ALA A 120 -6.66 5.73 20.09
N LYS A 121 -6.17 6.92 20.39
CA LYS A 121 -6.80 7.85 21.35
C LYS A 121 -6.94 7.22 22.75
N GLU A 122 -7.73 7.83 23.62
CA GLU A 122 -7.88 7.42 25.04
C GLU A 122 -8.38 5.97 25.22
N ASN A 123 -9.33 5.54 24.43
CA ASN A 123 -9.95 4.21 24.58
C ASN A 123 -9.60 3.25 23.43
N GLY A 124 -8.46 3.44 22.79
CA GLY A 124 -8.05 2.65 21.65
C GLY A 124 -7.15 1.49 21.96
N TYR A 125 -6.71 0.87 20.91
CA TYR A 125 -6.00 -0.39 20.88
C TYR A 125 -4.78 -0.29 19.97
N ASN A 126 -3.73 -1.03 20.33
CA ASN A 126 -2.65 -1.41 19.42
C ASN A 126 -2.62 -2.93 19.33
N ILE A 127 -2.84 -3.47 18.16
CA ILE A 127 -2.78 -4.89 17.87
C ILE A 127 -1.39 -5.18 17.31
N ILE A 128 -0.65 -6.08 17.98
CA ILE A 128 0.72 -6.46 17.61
C ILE A 128 0.69 -7.82 16.93
N PHE A 129 1.31 -7.92 15.77
CA PHE A 129 1.35 -9.09 14.92
C PHE A 129 2.76 -9.64 14.78
N ASP A 130 2.88 -10.96 14.71
CA ASP A 130 4.04 -11.62 14.13
C ASP A 130 4.03 -11.38 12.62
N LYS A 131 5.05 -10.67 12.13
CA LYS A 131 5.12 -10.29 10.71
C LYS A 131 5.10 -11.52 9.80
N ASN A 132 5.89 -12.54 10.13
CA ASN A 132 6.04 -13.70 9.24
C ASN A 132 4.75 -14.50 9.13
N ILE A 133 4.10 -14.80 10.26
CA ILE A 133 2.81 -15.50 10.25
C ILE A 133 1.75 -14.67 9.52
N PHE A 134 1.74 -13.35 9.74
CA PHE A 134 0.81 -12.45 9.07
C PHE A 134 0.98 -12.48 7.55
N VAL A 135 2.20 -12.20 7.07
CA VAL A 135 2.53 -12.18 5.64
C VAL A 135 2.25 -13.53 4.97
N ASP A 136 2.71 -14.64 5.57
CA ASP A 136 2.58 -15.97 4.98
C ASP A 136 1.14 -16.45 4.83
N SER A 137 0.22 -15.88 5.62
CA SER A 137 -1.19 -16.25 5.61
C SER A 137 -2.10 -15.30 4.83
N LEU A 138 -1.57 -14.19 4.30
CA LEU A 138 -2.36 -13.21 3.57
C LEU A 138 -3.05 -13.79 2.35
N SER A 139 -4.31 -13.43 2.17
CA SER A 139 -5.10 -13.78 0.99
C SER A 139 -6.29 -12.83 0.82
N PHE A 140 -6.85 -12.78 -0.39
CA PHE A 140 -8.05 -12.02 -0.71
C PHE A 140 -8.88 -12.73 -1.80
N PHE A 141 -10.09 -12.24 -2.05
CA PHE A 141 -10.94 -12.75 -3.12
C PHE A 141 -11.08 -11.74 -4.26
N THR A 142 -11.01 -12.23 -5.49
CA THR A 142 -11.31 -11.44 -6.69
C THR A 142 -12.81 -11.31 -6.90
N ALA A 143 -13.22 -10.40 -7.76
CA ALA A 143 -14.62 -10.22 -8.15
C ALA A 143 -15.21 -11.49 -8.84
N SER A 144 -14.36 -12.31 -9.46
CA SER A 144 -14.75 -13.63 -10.01
C SER A 144 -14.91 -14.71 -8.93
N GLY A 145 -14.62 -14.41 -7.67
CA GLY A 145 -14.70 -15.36 -6.54
C GLY A 145 -13.45 -16.22 -6.36
N GLU A 146 -12.39 -15.98 -7.12
CA GLU A 146 -11.13 -16.69 -6.97
C GLU A 146 -10.37 -16.20 -5.74
N LYS A 147 -9.79 -17.12 -4.97
CA LYS A 147 -8.90 -16.78 -3.87
C LYS A 147 -7.47 -16.62 -4.38
N LYS A 148 -6.90 -15.44 -4.14
CA LYS A 148 -5.49 -15.13 -4.37
C LYS A 148 -4.72 -15.11 -3.05
N ASP A 149 -3.47 -15.55 -3.07
CA ASP A 149 -2.58 -15.60 -1.92
C ASP A 149 -1.63 -14.40 -1.85
N LYS A 150 -0.65 -14.47 -0.96
CA LYS A 150 0.34 -13.41 -0.73
C LYS A 150 1.18 -13.04 -1.96
N SER A 151 1.29 -13.90 -2.97
CA SER A 151 2.10 -13.62 -4.18
C SER A 151 1.55 -12.44 -5.00
N TYR A 152 0.29 -12.08 -4.77
CA TYR A 152 -0.37 -10.91 -5.37
C TYR A 152 -0.39 -9.69 -4.46
N ILE A 153 0.39 -9.70 -3.38
CA ILE A 153 0.43 -8.63 -2.37
C ILE A 153 1.87 -8.22 -2.18
N SER A 154 2.24 -7.02 -2.61
CA SER A 154 3.53 -6.43 -2.27
C SER A 154 3.49 -5.77 -0.91
N TYR A 155 4.61 -5.77 -0.19
CA TYR A 155 4.70 -5.16 1.12
C TYR A 155 6.09 -4.60 1.38
N ALA A 156 6.15 -3.38 1.93
CA ALA A 156 7.40 -2.72 2.27
C ALA A 156 7.20 -1.55 3.24
N LYS A 157 8.33 -1.02 3.73
CA LYS A 157 8.38 0.26 4.43
C LYS A 157 8.08 1.41 3.48
N ILE A 158 7.41 2.43 4.00
CA ILE A 158 7.20 3.68 3.28
C ILE A 158 8.51 4.46 3.15
N VAL A 159 8.75 4.97 1.96
CA VAL A 159 9.84 5.89 1.65
C VAL A 159 9.33 7.32 1.80
N TYR A 160 9.76 8.02 2.86
CA TYR A 160 9.37 9.42 3.13
C TYR A 160 10.30 10.43 2.47
N ASN A 161 11.58 10.11 2.33
CA ASN A 161 12.58 11.03 1.81
C ASN A 161 12.37 11.30 0.32
N THR A 162 12.10 12.55 -0.02
CA THR A 162 11.79 13.01 -1.39
C THR A 162 12.93 12.73 -2.37
N ASN A 163 14.19 12.96 -2.00
CA ASN A 163 15.32 12.74 -2.90
C ASN A 163 15.49 11.26 -3.22
N LYS A 164 15.29 10.40 -2.20
CA LYS A 164 15.32 8.95 -2.40
C LYS A 164 14.16 8.45 -3.28
N GLN A 165 12.97 9.04 -3.16
CA GLN A 165 11.85 8.72 -4.05
C GLN A 165 12.19 9.07 -5.49
N ILE A 166 12.75 10.27 -5.74
CA ILE A 166 13.17 10.72 -7.08
C ILE A 166 14.23 9.77 -7.64
N GLU A 167 15.27 9.45 -6.88
CA GLU A 167 16.33 8.52 -7.30
C GLU A 167 15.78 7.16 -7.72
N ILE A 168 14.85 6.60 -6.96
CA ILE A 168 14.21 5.32 -7.28
C ILE A 168 13.38 5.44 -8.57
N ILE A 169 12.56 6.50 -8.71
CA ILE A 169 11.72 6.72 -9.88
C ILE A 169 12.59 6.88 -11.14
N GLU A 170 13.63 7.71 -11.09
CA GLU A 170 14.55 7.91 -12.21
C GLU A 170 15.21 6.60 -12.64
N LYS A 171 15.67 5.81 -11.68
CA LYS A 171 16.25 4.51 -11.94
C LYS A 171 15.25 3.56 -12.60
N GLU A 172 14.04 3.44 -12.06
CA GLU A 172 13.00 2.58 -12.60
C GLU A 172 12.62 2.98 -14.04
N ILE A 173 12.42 4.28 -14.29
CA ILE A 173 12.14 4.80 -15.65
C ILE A 173 13.27 4.40 -16.61
N ASN A 174 14.53 4.67 -16.24
CA ASN A 174 15.68 4.37 -17.11
C ASN A 174 15.78 2.86 -17.42
N GLU A 175 15.59 2.01 -16.42
CA GLU A 175 15.65 0.56 -16.60
C GLU A 175 14.48 0.04 -17.46
N LEU A 176 13.23 0.50 -17.22
CA LEU A 176 12.07 0.09 -17.99
C LEU A 176 12.13 0.57 -19.45
N VAL A 177 12.61 1.80 -19.69
CA VAL A 177 12.76 2.34 -21.07
C VAL A 177 13.87 1.62 -21.83
N ALA A 178 14.97 1.26 -21.16
CA ALA A 178 16.08 0.56 -21.76
C ALA A 178 15.76 -0.88 -22.20
N GLU A 179 14.76 -1.52 -21.58
CA GLU A 179 14.37 -2.86 -21.96
C GLU A 179 13.63 -2.87 -23.30
N LYS A 180 14.21 -3.61 -24.26
CA LYS A 180 13.62 -3.78 -25.60
C LYS A 180 12.97 -5.15 -25.71
N GLU A 181 11.74 -5.13 -26.17
CA GLU A 181 10.99 -6.35 -26.47
C GLU A 181 10.50 -6.31 -27.93
N ALA A 182 10.90 -7.32 -28.71
CA ALA A 182 10.54 -7.39 -30.12
C ALA A 182 9.00 -7.57 -30.25
N GLY A 183 8.38 -6.67 -31.00
CA GLY A 183 6.93 -6.69 -31.26
C GLY A 183 6.09 -6.00 -30.19
N PHE A 184 6.69 -5.37 -29.18
CA PHE A 184 5.97 -4.54 -28.21
C PHE A 184 5.77 -3.12 -28.77
N ASP A 185 4.53 -2.63 -28.71
CA ASP A 185 4.22 -1.27 -29.12
C ASP A 185 4.77 -0.27 -28.10
N GLU A 186 5.60 0.67 -28.57
CA GLU A 186 6.26 1.66 -27.71
C GLU A 186 5.28 2.62 -27.03
N ILE A 187 4.08 2.83 -27.60
CA ILE A 187 3.02 3.64 -26.99
C ILE A 187 2.36 2.86 -25.84
N ILE A 188 2.04 1.59 -26.09
CA ILE A 188 1.50 0.70 -25.05
C ILE A 188 2.49 0.58 -23.90
N LYS A 189 3.79 0.53 -24.18
CA LYS A 189 4.84 0.48 -23.18
C LYS A 189 4.78 1.64 -22.18
N ILE A 190 4.38 2.83 -22.60
CA ILE A 190 4.21 3.98 -21.71
C ILE A 190 3.14 3.72 -20.64
N GLU A 191 2.01 3.15 -21.01
CA GLU A 191 0.95 2.83 -20.04
C GLU A 191 1.45 1.84 -18.99
N TYR A 192 2.21 0.79 -19.39
CA TYR A 192 2.82 -0.16 -18.46
C TYR A 192 3.84 0.50 -17.52
N ILE A 193 4.67 1.40 -18.05
CA ILE A 193 5.64 2.14 -17.23
C ILE A 193 4.90 2.97 -16.18
N LEU A 194 3.86 3.68 -16.57
CA LEU A 194 3.07 4.49 -15.62
C LEU A 194 2.33 3.62 -14.60
N ASP A 195 1.78 2.48 -15.00
CA ASP A 195 1.15 1.52 -14.10
C ASP A 195 2.14 0.98 -13.06
N HIS A 196 3.32 0.57 -13.50
CA HIS A 196 4.38 0.11 -12.60
C HIS A 196 4.79 1.19 -11.60
N LEU A 197 5.06 2.40 -12.10
CA LEU A 197 5.47 3.52 -11.26
C LEU A 197 4.36 3.96 -10.30
N MET A 198 3.11 3.93 -10.71
CA MET A 198 1.98 4.19 -9.82
C MET A 198 1.88 3.13 -8.73
N TYR A 199 2.09 1.85 -9.09
CA TYR A 199 2.11 0.78 -8.11
C TYR A 199 3.23 0.96 -7.08
N VAL A 200 4.45 1.25 -7.53
CA VAL A 200 5.61 1.60 -6.69
C VAL A 200 5.29 2.82 -5.81
N GLY A 201 4.57 3.78 -6.36
CA GLY A 201 4.17 4.99 -5.66
C GLY A 201 3.25 4.78 -4.45
N ASN A 202 2.57 3.64 -4.35
CA ASN A 202 1.82 3.29 -3.14
C ASN A 202 2.73 3.14 -1.90
N PHE A 203 4.05 3.03 -2.08
CA PHE A 203 5.04 2.93 -1.02
C PHE A 203 5.76 4.26 -0.75
N TYR A 204 5.25 5.36 -1.31
CA TYR A 204 5.79 6.70 -1.12
C TYR A 204 4.78 7.57 -0.38
N LYS A 205 5.29 8.39 0.53
CA LYS A 205 4.51 9.37 1.27
C LYS A 205 5.36 10.60 1.49
N GLN A 206 4.75 11.78 1.54
CA GLN A 206 5.48 12.97 1.95
C GLN A 206 5.94 12.86 3.41
N GLU A 207 7.03 13.49 3.76
CA GLU A 207 7.59 13.42 5.10
C GLU A 207 6.73 14.19 6.11
N TYR A 208 6.19 15.33 5.68
CA TYR A 208 5.34 16.20 6.47
C TYR A 208 4.43 17.06 5.58
N ASP A 209 3.35 17.56 6.15
CA ASP A 209 2.56 18.67 5.63
C ASP A 209 2.46 19.79 6.68
N SER A 210 1.51 20.73 6.51
CA SER A 210 1.32 21.84 7.47
C SER A 210 0.84 21.38 8.85
N GLU A 211 0.29 20.20 8.98
CA GLU A 211 -0.38 19.70 10.19
C GLU A 211 0.24 18.40 10.72
N ASN A 212 0.87 17.58 9.86
CA ASN A 212 1.29 16.23 10.19
C ASN A 212 2.75 15.97 9.85
N GLU A 213 3.43 15.26 10.73
CA GLU A 213 4.75 14.65 10.48
C GLU A 213 4.56 13.16 10.18
N TYR A 214 4.25 12.84 8.93
CA TYR A 214 3.92 11.47 8.49
C TYR A 214 5.04 10.45 8.73
N LYS A 215 6.32 10.87 8.75
CA LYS A 215 7.45 9.99 9.07
C LYS A 215 7.34 9.36 10.47
N ASN A 216 6.60 10.00 11.40
CA ASN A 216 6.38 9.46 12.75
C ASN A 216 5.41 8.26 12.74
N GLU A 217 4.70 8.02 11.65
CA GLU A 217 3.87 6.82 11.48
C GLU A 217 4.72 5.58 11.33
N GLN A 218 5.94 5.69 10.80
CA GLN A 218 6.84 4.56 10.52
C GLN A 218 6.08 3.44 9.79
N GLU A 219 5.38 3.84 8.74
CA GLU A 219 4.38 3.02 8.08
C GLU A 219 5.03 1.85 7.30
N TYR A 220 4.36 0.71 7.36
CA TYR A 220 4.62 -0.49 6.58
C TYR A 220 3.34 -0.83 5.82
N ARG A 221 3.41 -0.86 4.50
CA ARG A 221 2.23 -1.06 3.65
C ARG A 221 2.18 -2.44 3.04
N PHE A 222 0.95 -2.89 2.86
CA PHE A 222 0.57 -4.02 2.02
C PHE A 222 -0.31 -3.50 0.91
N VAL A 223 0.03 -3.79 -0.34
CA VAL A 223 -0.68 -3.32 -1.53
C VAL A 223 -1.08 -4.51 -2.38
N ILE A 224 -2.37 -4.63 -2.68
CA ILE A 224 -2.85 -5.67 -3.60
C ILE A 224 -2.44 -5.27 -5.02
N ASN A 225 -1.70 -6.15 -5.70
CA ASN A 225 -1.37 -5.98 -7.10
C ASN A 225 -2.59 -6.33 -7.96
N THR A 226 -3.09 -5.35 -8.72
CA THR A 226 -4.26 -5.49 -9.58
C THR A 226 -3.93 -5.68 -11.05
N ALA A 227 -2.66 -5.57 -11.41
CA ALA A 227 -2.18 -5.74 -12.78
C ALA A 227 -1.10 -6.82 -12.82
N VAL A 228 -1.40 -7.97 -13.42
CA VAL A 228 -0.43 -9.06 -13.59
C VAL A 228 -0.31 -9.37 -15.08
N PRO A 229 0.87 -9.23 -15.69
CA PRO A 229 1.06 -9.59 -17.09
C PRO A 229 0.83 -11.09 -17.31
N GLN A 230 0.07 -11.42 -18.34
CA GLN A 230 -0.15 -12.82 -18.76
C GLN A 230 0.88 -13.25 -19.80
N GLY A 231 1.14 -14.56 -19.86
CA GLY A 231 2.26 -15.18 -20.59
C GLY A 231 2.37 -15.00 -22.09
N ASN A 232 1.51 -14.20 -22.74
CA ASN A 232 1.57 -13.87 -24.17
C ASN A 232 1.79 -12.38 -24.45
N TYR A 233 2.21 -11.60 -23.45
CA TYR A 233 2.71 -10.21 -23.53
C TYR A 233 1.78 -9.15 -24.15
N THR A 234 0.60 -9.52 -24.60
CA THR A 234 -0.38 -8.59 -25.20
C THR A 234 -1.56 -8.31 -24.30
N GLU A 235 -1.69 -9.03 -23.18
CA GLU A 235 -2.81 -8.88 -22.26
C GLU A 235 -2.32 -8.83 -20.80
N ILE A 236 -2.71 -7.76 -20.09
CA ILE A 236 -2.62 -7.71 -18.64
C ILE A 236 -3.86 -8.40 -18.07
N GLU A 237 -3.69 -9.47 -17.31
CA GLU A 237 -4.79 -9.93 -16.45
C GLU A 237 -5.05 -8.87 -15.39
N LYS A 238 -6.15 -8.13 -15.55
CA LYS A 238 -6.62 -7.24 -14.49
C LYS A 238 -7.25 -8.11 -13.40
N ILE A 239 -6.50 -8.32 -12.32
CA ILE A 239 -7.05 -8.90 -11.10
C ILE A 239 -7.90 -7.83 -10.45
N ILE A 240 -9.21 -8.02 -10.48
CA ILE A 240 -10.15 -7.09 -9.87
C ILE A 240 -10.51 -7.63 -8.48
N PRO A 241 -9.96 -7.06 -7.38
CA PRO A 241 -10.37 -7.44 -6.04
C PRO A 241 -11.85 -7.10 -5.81
N VAL A 242 -12.51 -7.82 -4.93
CA VAL A 242 -13.86 -7.43 -4.50
C VAL A 242 -13.76 -6.15 -3.68
N TYR A 243 -14.34 -5.06 -4.18
CA TYR A 243 -14.46 -3.83 -3.42
C TYR A 243 -15.83 -3.75 -2.74
N TYR A 244 -15.81 -3.61 -1.43
CA TYR A 244 -16.98 -3.31 -0.61
C TYR A 244 -17.06 -1.81 -0.37
N TYR A 245 -18.26 -1.30 -0.18
CA TYR A 245 -18.47 0.10 0.18
C TYR A 245 -18.94 0.20 1.63
N ASN A 246 -18.32 1.10 2.38
CA ASN A 246 -18.71 1.40 3.75
C ASN A 246 -19.45 2.75 3.78
N ASP A 247 -20.78 2.71 3.98
CA ASP A 247 -21.64 3.89 3.99
C ASP A 247 -21.31 4.90 5.11
N ILE A 248 -20.71 4.43 6.21
CA ILE A 248 -20.39 5.27 7.37
C ILE A 248 -19.22 6.22 7.06
N ASN A 249 -18.13 5.67 6.51
CA ASN A 249 -16.93 6.45 6.18
C ASN A 249 -16.81 6.77 4.69
N LYS A 250 -17.77 6.30 3.88
CA LYS A 250 -17.84 6.49 2.42
C LYS A 250 -16.58 6.04 1.68
N LYS A 251 -15.97 4.93 2.14
CA LYS A 251 -14.75 4.39 1.56
C LYS A 251 -14.99 3.02 0.95
N HIS A 252 -14.28 2.77 -0.16
CA HIS A 252 -14.17 1.43 -0.73
C HIS A 252 -13.02 0.68 -0.06
N TYR A 253 -13.18 -0.61 0.12
CA TYR A 253 -12.15 -1.46 0.71
C TYR A 253 -12.24 -2.88 0.16
N ASN A 254 -11.11 -3.57 0.16
CA ASN A 254 -11.03 -5.02 -0.03
C ASN A 254 -10.79 -5.70 1.32
N ILE A 255 -11.24 -6.94 1.47
CA ILE A 255 -11.01 -7.75 2.67
C ILE A 255 -9.75 -8.61 2.45
N LEU A 256 -8.69 -8.29 3.19
CA LEU A 256 -7.54 -9.16 3.35
C LEU A 256 -7.80 -10.14 4.50
N LYS A 257 -7.68 -11.44 4.22
CA LYS A 257 -7.75 -12.48 5.24
C LYS A 257 -6.36 -12.91 5.67
N PHE A 258 -6.22 -13.22 6.96
CA PHE A 258 -4.97 -13.71 7.53
C PHE A 258 -5.24 -14.73 8.64
N ASP A 259 -4.21 -15.50 9.01
CA ASP A 259 -4.28 -16.40 10.15
C ASP A 259 -4.24 -15.61 11.46
N ARG A 260 -5.29 -15.67 12.26
CA ARG A 260 -5.39 -14.96 13.54
C ARG A 260 -4.29 -15.31 14.54
N ARG A 261 -3.59 -16.46 14.38
CA ARG A 261 -2.39 -16.80 15.17
C ARG A 261 -1.24 -15.80 14.98
N ALA A 262 -1.31 -14.97 13.94
CA ALA A 262 -0.40 -13.83 13.77
C ALA A 262 -0.57 -12.79 14.87
N ILE A 263 -1.75 -12.67 15.50
CA ILE A 263 -1.96 -11.70 16.58
C ILE A 263 -1.24 -12.18 17.85
N LYS A 264 -0.22 -11.45 18.26
CA LYS A 264 0.58 -11.77 19.46
C LYS A 264 -0.02 -11.21 20.72
N THR A 265 -0.50 -9.97 20.66
CA THR A 265 -1.09 -9.31 21.84
C THR A 265 -1.91 -8.08 21.40
N ILE A 266 -2.85 -7.71 22.25
CA ILE A 266 -3.61 -6.47 22.11
C ILE A 266 -3.29 -5.58 23.30
N VAL A 267 -2.69 -4.42 23.02
CA VAL A 267 -2.40 -3.39 24.02
C VAL A 267 -3.57 -2.43 24.09
N CYS A 268 -4.11 -2.21 25.26
CA CYS A 268 -5.25 -1.32 25.51
C CYS A 268 -4.81 -0.07 26.25
N ASN A 269 -5.25 1.11 25.79
CA ASN A 269 -4.87 2.38 26.40
C ASN A 269 -5.63 2.69 27.71
N SER A 270 -6.71 1.96 28.00
CA SER A 270 -7.50 2.15 29.22
C SER A 270 -8.13 0.84 29.72
N LYS A 271 -8.58 0.84 31.00
CA LYS A 271 -9.36 -0.29 31.56
C LYS A 271 -10.66 -0.53 30.79
N LYS A 272 -11.30 0.53 30.27
CA LYS A 272 -12.51 0.44 29.44
C LYS A 272 -12.20 -0.26 28.11
N ALA A 273 -11.12 0.13 27.45
CA ALA A 273 -10.66 -0.53 26.22
C ALA A 273 -10.38 -2.02 26.50
N LYS A 274 -9.67 -2.35 27.58
CA LYS A 274 -9.40 -3.74 27.94
C LYS A 274 -10.68 -4.56 28.11
N LYS A 275 -11.66 -4.06 28.86
CA LYS A 275 -12.96 -4.73 29.05
C LYS A 275 -13.69 -4.98 27.71
N ASN A 276 -13.61 -4.04 26.77
CA ASN A 276 -14.20 -4.23 25.44
C ASN A 276 -13.55 -5.40 24.69
N VAL A 277 -12.21 -5.52 24.75
CA VAL A 277 -11.48 -6.61 24.09
C VAL A 277 -11.83 -7.96 24.73
N GLU A 278 -11.87 -8.04 26.06
CA GLU A 278 -12.22 -9.25 26.82
C GLU A 278 -13.62 -9.79 26.47
N ASN A 279 -14.53 -8.90 26.05
CA ASN A 279 -15.88 -9.29 25.56
C ASN A 279 -15.87 -9.85 24.12
N ILE A 280 -14.83 -9.56 23.32
CA ILE A 280 -14.70 -9.99 21.93
C ILE A 280 -13.89 -11.26 21.81
N ILE A 281 -12.84 -11.40 22.62
CA ILE A 281 -11.84 -12.44 22.50
C ILE A 281 -11.28 -12.86 23.87
N SER A 282 -10.99 -14.15 24.02
CA SER A 282 -10.46 -14.72 25.27
C SER A 282 -9.12 -15.45 25.11
N ASP A 283 -8.69 -15.71 23.89
CA ASP A 283 -7.54 -16.56 23.57
C ASP A 283 -6.30 -15.79 23.07
N ILE A 284 -6.36 -14.44 23.07
CA ILE A 284 -5.23 -13.57 22.75
C ILE A 284 -4.79 -12.80 24.01
N PRO A 285 -3.49 -12.68 24.28
CA PRO A 285 -2.99 -11.88 25.40
C PRO A 285 -3.44 -10.43 25.32
N ILE A 286 -4.04 -9.90 26.39
CA ILE A 286 -4.54 -8.53 26.49
C ILE A 286 -3.80 -7.82 27.63
N VAL A 287 -3.12 -6.74 27.30
CA VAL A 287 -2.35 -5.95 28.26
C VAL A 287 -2.81 -4.50 28.32
N LEU A 288 -2.66 -3.87 29.48
CA LEU A 288 -2.83 -2.42 29.61
C LEU A 288 -1.52 -1.74 29.25
N ARG A 289 -1.58 -0.69 28.46
CA ARG A 289 -0.45 0.20 28.28
C ARG A 289 -0.08 0.78 29.66
N GLN A 290 1.13 0.48 30.12
CA GLN A 290 1.67 1.18 31.28
C GLN A 290 2.02 2.58 30.82
N MET A 291 1.35 3.61 31.36
CA MET A 291 1.87 4.95 31.23
C MET A 291 3.24 4.96 31.89
N LEU A 292 4.27 5.11 31.09
CA LEU A 292 5.59 5.49 31.60
C LEU A 292 5.41 6.86 32.22
N LEU A 293 5.29 6.92 33.54
CA LEU A 293 5.34 8.14 34.33
C LEU A 293 6.74 8.74 34.27
#